data_a7f36701f39824ddbedbaa3d0a16a8e9
#
_entry.id   a7f36701f39824ddbedbaa3d0a16a8e9
#
_cell.length_a   1.000
_cell.length_b   1.000
_cell.length_c   1.000
_cell.angle_alpha   90.00
_cell.angle_beta   90.00
_cell.angle_gamma   90.00
#
_symmetry.space_group_name_H-M   'P 1'
#
loop_
_entity.id
_entity.type
_entity.pdbx_description
1 polymer ?
#
loop_
_entity_poly.entity_id
_entity_poly.type
_entity_poly.pdbx_seq_one_letter_code
_entity_poly.pdbx_strand_id
1 'polypeptide(L)'
;MKNKWNHYGVAAMFTLAVGASLVLAGCGGAKTDTKAAAAVATNLSFNFETGEYSFTGVDKGRTYAIRLYGFDAEGKQEDYYTFTSSNILADDSNANYAGTVDLSADCTPGAKYNAYVMTTTSDYKRGLSDSVTGTYVGVYAAPGAVSEAVQSGDTVTVTMDQDVFEAYSELEYPPQTFTLTLYSGADVVQTTKIKLEDLAQEDEEYVDGFGPMAKTGAYHHRSGATAFTGVSDGSYTVTIQADAQEGIYFASVESEATAVTK
;
A
#
# COMPACT_ATOMS: atom_id res chain seq x y z
N MET A 1 -12.37 11.99 14.18
CA MET A 1 -13.76 11.47 14.38
C MET A 1 -13.95 10.28 13.44
N LYS A 2 -14.27 9.09 13.98
CA LYS A 2 -14.38 7.86 13.18
C LYS A 2 -15.66 7.93 12.33
N ASN A 3 -15.54 8.03 11.02
CA ASN A 3 -16.69 7.91 10.12
C ASN A 3 -17.11 6.44 10.04
N LYS A 4 -18.26 6.16 10.65
CA LYS A 4 -18.96 4.89 10.49
C LYS A 4 -19.65 4.88 9.12
N TRP A 5 -19.13 4.12 8.19
CA TRP A 5 -19.86 3.72 7.01
C TRP A 5 -20.91 2.69 7.41
N ASN A 6 -22.18 3.09 7.34
CA ASN A 6 -23.30 2.16 7.40
C ASN A 6 -23.47 1.49 6.03
N HIS A 7 -22.77 0.41 5.79
CA HIS A 7 -23.17 -0.52 4.74
C HIS A 7 -24.14 -1.52 5.35
N TYR A 8 -25.33 -1.60 4.80
CA TYR A 8 -26.28 -2.65 5.10
C TYR A 8 -25.63 -3.99 4.83
N GLY A 9 -25.28 -4.68 5.91
CA GLY A 9 -24.59 -5.93 5.89
C GLY A 9 -25.47 -7.05 5.37
N VAL A 10 -24.91 -7.84 4.51
CA VAL A 10 -25.21 -9.26 4.51
C VAL A 10 -24.08 -9.90 5.31
N ALA A 11 -24.34 -10.13 6.60
CA ALA A 11 -23.46 -10.89 7.47
C ALA A 11 -23.51 -12.35 7.01
N ALA A 12 -22.59 -12.76 6.16
CA ALA A 12 -22.27 -14.15 5.98
C ALA A 12 -21.18 -14.51 6.99
N MET A 13 -21.61 -15.05 8.14
CA MET A 13 -20.70 -15.74 9.07
C MET A 13 -20.06 -16.92 8.34
N PHE A 14 -18.77 -16.80 8.00
CA PHE A 14 -17.95 -17.95 7.66
C PHE A 14 -17.18 -18.36 8.92
N THR A 15 -17.73 -19.34 9.63
CA THR A 15 -17.00 -20.06 10.67
C THR A 15 -15.95 -20.92 9.96
N LEU A 16 -14.68 -20.71 10.25
CA LEU A 16 -13.60 -21.62 9.86
C LEU A 16 -13.82 -22.94 10.60
N ALA A 17 -14.31 -23.95 9.91
CA ALA A 17 -14.31 -25.32 10.40
C ALA A 17 -13.07 -26.02 9.87
N VAL A 18 -12.03 -26.06 10.71
CA VAL A 18 -10.98 -27.09 10.62
C VAL A 18 -11.65 -28.44 10.76
N GLY A 19 -11.34 -29.35 9.86
CA GLY A 19 -11.99 -30.61 9.63
C GLY A 19 -12.29 -31.44 10.89
N ALA A 20 -13.57 -31.71 11.06
CA ALA A 20 -14.06 -32.89 11.75
C ALA A 20 -15.36 -33.34 11.06
N SER A 21 -15.28 -34.45 10.37
CA SER A 21 -16.41 -35.14 9.78
C SER A 21 -17.37 -35.58 10.89
N LEU A 22 -18.46 -34.84 11.09
CA LEU A 22 -19.59 -35.29 11.90
C LEU A 22 -20.67 -35.78 10.96
N VAL A 23 -20.77 -37.10 10.88
CA VAL A 23 -21.92 -37.78 10.28
C VAL A 23 -23.10 -37.63 11.21
N LEU A 24 -24.03 -36.72 10.88
CA LEU A 24 -25.36 -36.68 11.46
C LEU A 24 -26.33 -37.50 10.56
N ALA A 25 -26.56 -38.73 10.95
CA ALA A 25 -27.68 -39.52 10.43
C ALA A 25 -28.98 -39.01 11.09
N GLY A 26 -29.88 -38.44 10.31
CA GLY A 26 -31.21 -38.00 10.76
C GLY A 26 -32.16 -37.78 9.58
N CYS A 27 -33.01 -38.77 9.35
CA CYS A 27 -34.29 -38.85 8.62
C CYS A 27 -34.81 -37.61 7.88
N GLY A 28 -34.94 -37.77 6.54
CA GLY A 28 -35.79 -36.89 5.72
C GLY A 28 -35.19 -36.71 4.34
N GLY A 29 -35.66 -37.44 3.34
CA GLY A 29 -35.12 -37.52 1.98
C GLY A 29 -35.08 -36.24 1.17
N ALA A 30 -34.16 -35.34 1.53
CA ALA A 30 -33.63 -34.37 0.61
C ALA A 30 -32.37 -34.99 0.01
N LYS A 31 -32.32 -35.18 -1.32
CA LYS A 31 -31.08 -35.49 -2.02
C LYS A 31 -30.13 -34.35 -1.73
N THR A 32 -29.30 -34.49 -0.70
CA THR A 32 -28.12 -33.67 -0.52
C THR A 32 -27.24 -33.94 -1.73
N ASP A 33 -27.23 -33.01 -2.66
CA ASP A 33 -26.27 -32.93 -3.74
C ASP A 33 -24.90 -32.72 -3.10
N THR A 34 -24.27 -33.79 -2.63
CA THR A 34 -22.89 -33.78 -2.13
C THR A 34 -21.95 -33.68 -3.33
N LYS A 35 -22.07 -32.56 -4.06
CA LYS A 35 -21.08 -32.21 -5.06
C LYS A 35 -19.80 -31.90 -4.30
N ALA A 36 -18.75 -32.66 -4.57
CA ALA A 36 -17.43 -32.46 -3.99
C ALA A 36 -17.03 -30.96 -4.02
N ALA A 37 -16.47 -30.49 -2.91
CA ALA A 37 -15.90 -29.13 -2.87
C ALA A 37 -14.92 -28.97 -4.05
N ALA A 38 -14.84 -27.77 -4.63
CA ALA A 38 -13.87 -27.51 -5.67
C ALA A 38 -12.45 -27.79 -5.11
N ALA A 39 -11.63 -28.50 -5.88
CA ALA A 39 -10.22 -28.64 -5.55
C ALA A 39 -9.61 -27.23 -5.46
N VAL A 40 -8.71 -27.01 -4.49
CA VAL A 40 -8.16 -25.69 -4.18
C VAL A 40 -6.71 -25.59 -4.64
N ALA A 41 -6.28 -24.40 -5.03
CA ALA A 41 -4.88 -24.12 -5.31
C ALA A 41 -4.01 -24.36 -4.05
N THR A 42 -2.76 -24.71 -4.25
CA THR A 42 -1.80 -25.04 -3.18
C THR A 42 -0.52 -24.20 -3.32
N ASN A 43 0.33 -24.22 -2.30
CA ASN A 43 1.63 -23.57 -2.31
C ASN A 43 1.57 -22.07 -2.63
N LEU A 44 0.54 -21.36 -2.12
CA LEU A 44 0.49 -19.92 -2.26
C LEU A 44 1.68 -19.28 -1.55
N SER A 45 2.43 -18.48 -2.30
CA SER A 45 3.38 -17.48 -1.81
C SER A 45 2.86 -16.09 -2.22
N PHE A 46 2.88 -15.14 -1.31
CA PHE A 46 2.46 -13.77 -1.57
C PHE A 46 3.38 -12.79 -0.85
N ASN A 47 3.91 -11.82 -1.59
CA ASN A 47 4.73 -10.73 -1.07
C ASN A 47 3.86 -9.48 -0.91
N PHE A 48 3.64 -9.04 0.33
CA PHE A 48 2.81 -7.88 0.66
C PHE A 48 3.51 -6.53 0.43
N GLU A 49 4.79 -6.52 0.07
CA GLU A 49 5.54 -5.31 -0.29
C GLU A 49 5.49 -5.04 -1.79
N THR A 50 5.60 -6.11 -2.59
CA THR A 50 5.70 -6.01 -4.06
C THR A 50 4.43 -6.42 -4.79
N GLY A 51 3.50 -7.09 -4.11
CA GLY A 51 2.32 -7.69 -4.72
C GLY A 51 2.62 -8.94 -5.55
N GLU A 52 3.85 -9.44 -5.54
CA GLU A 52 4.23 -10.66 -6.25
C GLU A 52 3.58 -11.88 -5.61
N TYR A 53 3.06 -12.76 -6.44
CA TYR A 53 2.47 -14.02 -5.99
C TYR A 53 2.89 -15.21 -6.86
N SER A 54 2.87 -16.39 -6.26
CA SER A 54 2.93 -17.66 -6.98
C SER A 54 2.08 -18.72 -6.29
N PHE A 55 1.52 -19.64 -7.05
CA PHE A 55 0.77 -20.78 -6.52
C PHE A 55 0.76 -21.93 -7.52
N THR A 56 0.40 -23.12 -7.04
CA THR A 56 0.15 -24.30 -7.88
C THR A 56 -1.35 -24.48 -8.08
N GLY A 57 -1.79 -24.45 -9.32
CA GLY A 57 -3.17 -24.76 -9.71
C GLY A 57 -3.47 -26.24 -9.58
N VAL A 58 -4.75 -26.61 -9.65
CA VAL A 58 -5.16 -28.02 -9.47
C VAL A 58 -5.65 -28.66 -10.77
N ASP A 59 -6.69 -28.15 -11.37
CA ASP A 59 -7.31 -28.77 -12.54
C ASP A 59 -7.36 -27.83 -13.73
N LYS A 60 -7.34 -28.41 -14.92
CA LYS A 60 -7.65 -27.73 -16.16
C LYS A 60 -9.08 -27.18 -16.16
N GLY A 61 -9.25 -26.00 -16.78
CA GLY A 61 -10.57 -25.36 -16.92
C GLY A 61 -11.09 -24.70 -15.64
N ARG A 62 -10.21 -24.42 -14.65
CA ARG A 62 -10.52 -23.62 -13.47
C ARG A 62 -10.14 -22.15 -13.69
N THR A 63 -10.82 -21.27 -13.00
CA THR A 63 -10.45 -19.86 -12.90
C THR A 63 -9.90 -19.58 -11.52
N TYR A 64 -8.77 -18.89 -11.45
CA TYR A 64 -8.13 -18.48 -10.21
C TYR A 64 -8.20 -16.97 -10.06
N ALA A 65 -8.40 -16.50 -8.82
CA ALA A 65 -8.31 -15.11 -8.45
C ALA A 65 -7.57 -14.97 -7.14
N ILE A 66 -6.63 -14.03 -7.06
CA ILE A 66 -6.02 -13.63 -5.79
C ILE A 66 -7.03 -12.77 -5.04
N ARG A 67 -7.19 -13.06 -3.75
CA ARG A 67 -8.09 -12.36 -2.85
C ARG A 67 -7.36 -11.90 -1.61
N LEU A 68 -7.54 -10.63 -1.23
CA LEU A 68 -7.01 -10.08 0.00
C LEU A 68 -8.16 -9.65 0.91
N TYR A 69 -7.97 -9.85 2.20
CA TYR A 69 -8.87 -9.39 3.26
C TYR A 69 -8.05 -8.61 4.28
N GLY A 70 -8.44 -7.36 4.51
CA GLY A 70 -7.86 -6.52 5.55
C GLY A 70 -8.43 -6.81 6.93
N PHE A 71 -7.65 -6.51 7.97
CA PHE A 71 -8.02 -6.63 9.37
C PHE A 71 -7.76 -5.32 10.09
N ASP A 72 -8.68 -4.96 11.01
CA ASP A 72 -8.47 -3.86 11.93
C ASP A 72 -7.45 -4.23 13.03
N ALA A 73 -7.16 -3.27 13.90
CA ALA A 73 -6.22 -3.47 15.02
C ALA A 73 -6.70 -4.55 16.01
N GLU A 74 -8.00 -4.81 16.09
CA GLU A 74 -8.63 -5.83 16.92
C GLU A 74 -8.66 -7.20 16.23
N GLY A 75 -8.18 -7.31 14.98
CA GLY A 75 -8.15 -8.54 14.19
C GLY A 75 -9.49 -8.91 13.58
N LYS A 76 -10.43 -7.96 13.50
CA LYS A 76 -11.71 -8.14 12.81
C LYS A 76 -11.52 -7.77 11.34
N GLN A 77 -12.03 -8.59 10.45
CA GLN A 77 -12.02 -8.31 9.02
C GLN A 77 -12.84 -7.03 8.74
N GLU A 78 -12.19 -5.99 8.20
CA GLU A 78 -12.82 -4.72 7.88
C GLU A 78 -13.25 -4.64 6.42
N ASP A 79 -12.37 -5.00 5.48
CA ASP A 79 -12.60 -4.78 4.06
C ASP A 79 -12.30 -6.01 3.20
N TYR A 80 -13.04 -6.09 2.10
CA TYR A 80 -12.89 -7.15 1.12
C TYR A 80 -12.29 -6.57 -0.16
N TYR A 81 -11.04 -6.84 -0.41
CA TYR A 81 -10.38 -6.50 -1.66
C TYR A 81 -10.26 -7.73 -2.55
N THR A 82 -10.70 -7.60 -3.79
CA THR A 82 -10.50 -8.61 -4.81
C THR A 82 -9.52 -8.07 -5.82
N PHE A 83 -8.29 -8.54 -5.74
CA PHE A 83 -7.37 -8.40 -6.86
C PHE A 83 -7.66 -9.55 -7.82
N THR A 84 -8.45 -9.28 -8.81
CA THR A 84 -8.50 -10.13 -9.98
C THR A 84 -7.25 -9.80 -10.80
N SER A 85 -6.18 -10.54 -10.62
CA SER A 85 -5.37 -10.80 -11.80
C SER A 85 -6.29 -11.58 -12.73
N SER A 86 -7.08 -10.83 -13.49
CA SER A 86 -8.10 -11.24 -14.44
C SER A 86 -8.05 -12.75 -14.71
N ASN A 87 -8.94 -13.51 -14.05
CA ASN A 87 -9.31 -14.86 -14.47
C ASN A 87 -8.17 -15.64 -15.13
N ILE A 88 -7.18 -16.06 -14.36
CA ILE A 88 -6.17 -16.98 -14.85
C ILE A 88 -6.90 -18.27 -15.19
N LEU A 89 -7.15 -18.50 -16.47
CA LEU A 89 -7.72 -19.77 -16.93
C LEU A 89 -6.63 -20.83 -16.90
N ALA A 90 -6.84 -21.89 -16.15
CA ALA A 90 -5.90 -22.98 -16.08
C ALA A 90 -5.88 -23.78 -17.40
N ASP A 91 -4.79 -23.71 -18.12
CA ASP A 91 -4.59 -24.49 -19.35
C ASP A 91 -4.09 -25.90 -19.04
N ASP A 92 -3.38 -26.10 -17.92
CA ASP A 92 -2.80 -27.37 -17.50
C ASP A 92 -3.15 -27.72 -16.04
N SER A 93 -3.21 -29.04 -15.74
CA SER A 93 -3.34 -29.53 -14.37
C SER A 93 -2.03 -29.37 -13.61
N ASN A 94 -2.11 -28.92 -12.35
CA ASN A 94 -0.96 -28.71 -11.46
C ASN A 94 0.12 -27.74 -12.02
N ALA A 95 -0.26 -26.80 -12.92
CA ALA A 95 0.64 -25.77 -13.40
C ALA A 95 0.97 -24.75 -12.31
N ASN A 96 2.17 -24.20 -12.37
CA ASN A 96 2.56 -23.10 -11.52
C ASN A 96 2.16 -21.76 -12.18
N TYR A 97 1.54 -20.92 -11.41
CA TYR A 97 1.12 -19.58 -11.80
C TYR A 97 1.87 -18.56 -10.96
N ALA A 98 2.29 -17.48 -11.59
CA ALA A 98 2.95 -16.36 -10.92
C ALA A 98 2.55 -15.05 -11.61
N GLY A 99 2.60 -13.96 -10.86
CA GLY A 99 2.31 -12.61 -11.35
C GLY A 99 2.46 -11.58 -10.25
N THR A 100 2.01 -10.37 -10.54
CA THR A 100 2.03 -9.25 -9.60
C THR A 100 0.66 -8.58 -9.59
N VAL A 101 0.20 -8.15 -8.42
CA VAL A 101 -0.98 -7.31 -8.24
C VAL A 101 -0.54 -5.95 -7.68
N ASP A 102 -1.17 -4.89 -8.15
CA ASP A 102 -0.96 -3.56 -7.58
C ASP A 102 -1.73 -3.45 -6.27
N LEU A 103 -1.01 -3.24 -5.17
CA LEU A 103 -1.58 -3.10 -3.84
C LEU A 103 -1.87 -1.63 -3.48
N SER A 104 -1.26 -0.68 -4.19
CA SER A 104 -1.27 0.73 -3.81
C SER A 104 -2.65 1.38 -3.90
N ALA A 105 -3.51 0.91 -4.80
CA ALA A 105 -4.84 1.48 -5.03
C ALA A 105 -5.87 1.10 -3.97
N ASP A 106 -5.69 -0.08 -3.34
CA ASP A 106 -6.75 -0.69 -2.52
C ASP A 106 -6.29 -1.09 -1.11
N CYS A 107 -4.97 -1.12 -0.84
CA CYS A 107 -4.44 -1.51 0.45
C CYS A 107 -3.95 -0.29 1.24
N THR A 108 -4.28 -0.27 2.53
CA THR A 108 -3.79 0.75 3.46
C THR A 108 -2.41 0.34 3.97
N PRO A 109 -1.38 1.18 3.81
CA PRO A 109 -0.06 0.92 4.36
C PRO A 109 -0.09 0.71 5.88
N GLY A 110 0.68 -0.25 6.37
CA GLY A 110 0.71 -0.64 7.78
C GLY A 110 -0.42 -1.59 8.21
N ALA A 111 -1.45 -1.80 7.39
CA ALA A 111 -2.53 -2.72 7.70
C ALA A 111 -2.16 -4.17 7.39
N LYS A 112 -2.76 -5.10 8.14
CA LYS A 112 -2.57 -6.55 7.95
C LYS A 112 -3.60 -7.10 6.99
N TYR A 113 -3.16 -8.01 6.13
CA TYR A 113 -3.98 -8.69 5.14
C TYR A 113 -3.73 -10.19 5.14
N ASN A 114 -4.80 -10.95 4.79
CA ASN A 114 -4.69 -12.35 4.41
C ASN A 114 -4.89 -12.46 2.90
N ALA A 115 -3.96 -13.12 2.21
CA ALA A 115 -4.06 -13.45 0.81
C ALA A 115 -4.51 -14.91 0.63
N TYR A 116 -5.39 -15.15 -0.34
CA TYR A 116 -5.89 -16.47 -0.74
C TYR A 116 -5.93 -16.58 -2.25
N VAL A 117 -5.86 -17.81 -2.75
CA VAL A 117 -6.28 -18.12 -4.12
C VAL A 117 -7.71 -18.63 -4.09
N MET A 118 -8.62 -17.93 -4.73
CA MET A 118 -9.97 -18.44 -4.96
C MET A 118 -10.01 -19.20 -6.27
N THR A 119 -10.34 -20.50 -6.20
CA THR A 119 -10.59 -21.34 -7.37
C THR A 119 -12.09 -21.33 -7.66
N THR A 120 -12.46 -21.08 -8.93
CA THR A 120 -13.85 -21.12 -9.38
C THR A 120 -14.00 -22.14 -10.50
N THR A 121 -15.02 -23.00 -10.40
CA THR A 121 -15.38 -23.98 -11.43
C THR A 121 -16.36 -23.38 -12.44
N SER A 122 -16.53 -24.04 -13.58
CA SER A 122 -17.49 -23.64 -14.61
C SER A 122 -18.95 -23.66 -14.12
N ASP A 123 -19.26 -24.42 -13.07
CA ASP A 123 -20.57 -24.45 -12.39
C ASP A 123 -20.60 -23.52 -11.16
N TYR A 124 -19.70 -22.55 -11.10
CA TYR A 124 -19.59 -21.51 -10.07
C TYR A 124 -19.36 -22.00 -8.63
N LYS A 125 -18.87 -23.21 -8.45
CA LYS A 125 -18.37 -23.64 -7.13
C LYS A 125 -17.05 -22.95 -6.84
N ARG A 126 -16.85 -22.61 -5.58
CA ARG A 126 -15.66 -21.90 -5.10
C ARG A 126 -14.90 -22.78 -4.11
N GLY A 127 -13.57 -22.65 -4.16
CA GLY A 127 -12.65 -23.17 -3.16
C GLY A 127 -11.63 -22.11 -2.82
N LEU A 128 -11.18 -22.06 -1.57
CA LEU A 128 -10.13 -21.14 -1.11
C LEU A 128 -8.92 -21.96 -0.72
N SER A 129 -7.73 -21.53 -1.14
CA SER A 129 -6.45 -22.07 -0.67
C SER A 129 -6.23 -21.79 0.82
N ASP A 130 -5.16 -22.34 1.40
CA ASP A 130 -4.59 -21.83 2.62
C ASP A 130 -4.22 -20.36 2.43
N SER A 131 -4.24 -19.59 3.52
CA SER A 131 -3.92 -18.17 3.50
C SER A 131 -2.46 -17.88 3.82
N VAL A 132 -1.95 -16.80 3.24
CA VAL A 132 -0.71 -16.16 3.64
C VAL A 132 -1.06 -14.83 4.31
N THR A 133 -0.51 -14.56 5.50
CA THR A 133 -0.75 -13.32 6.24
C THR A 133 0.47 -12.43 6.18
N GLY A 134 0.28 -11.14 5.98
CA GLY A 134 1.35 -10.14 6.00
C GLY A 134 0.83 -8.72 6.20
N THR A 135 1.75 -7.78 6.30
CA THR A 135 1.46 -6.35 6.39
C THR A 135 1.81 -5.71 5.04
N TYR A 136 0.89 -4.91 4.49
CA TYR A 136 1.21 -4.12 3.32
C TYR A 136 2.10 -2.95 3.73
N VAL A 137 3.25 -2.81 3.06
CA VAL A 137 4.17 -1.68 3.24
C VAL A 137 4.13 -0.86 1.96
N GLY A 138 3.62 0.38 2.06
CA GLY A 138 3.56 1.30 0.93
C GLY A 138 4.95 1.83 0.56
N VAL A 139 5.02 2.60 -0.52
CA VAL A 139 6.20 3.38 -0.91
C VAL A 139 5.78 4.83 -0.96
N TYR A 140 6.51 5.72 -0.29
CA TYR A 140 6.23 7.14 -0.40
C TYR A 140 6.43 7.63 -1.85
N ALA A 141 5.54 8.50 -2.30
CA ALA A 141 5.77 9.24 -3.53
C ALA A 141 7.05 10.09 -3.41
N ALA A 142 7.68 10.42 -4.54
CA ALA A 142 8.79 11.37 -4.53
C ALA A 142 8.30 12.75 -4.04
N PRO A 143 9.07 13.48 -3.21
CA PRO A 143 8.81 14.89 -2.94
C PRO A 143 8.89 15.72 -4.24
N GLY A 144 8.29 16.90 -4.25
CA GLY A 144 8.60 17.92 -5.25
C GLY A 144 10.07 18.35 -5.17
N ALA A 145 10.58 18.96 -6.23
CA ALA A 145 11.91 19.56 -6.20
C ALA A 145 11.97 20.70 -5.16
N VAL A 146 13.11 20.90 -4.48
CA VAL A 146 13.25 22.03 -3.57
C VAL A 146 13.06 23.35 -4.33
N SER A 147 12.38 24.31 -3.72
CA SER A 147 11.93 25.53 -4.40
C SER A 147 13.10 26.44 -4.77
N GLU A 148 14.10 26.49 -3.89
CA GLU A 148 15.28 27.32 -4.10
C GLU A 148 16.49 26.76 -3.32
N ALA A 149 17.67 26.89 -3.89
CA ALA A 149 18.93 26.62 -3.23
C ALA A 149 19.95 27.71 -3.57
N VAL A 150 20.48 28.43 -2.56
CA VAL A 150 21.39 29.58 -2.74
C VAL A 150 22.64 29.40 -1.93
N GLN A 151 23.80 29.54 -2.56
CA GLN A 151 25.10 29.56 -1.87
C GLN A 151 25.49 31.01 -1.51
N SER A 152 25.80 31.23 -0.25
CA SER A 152 26.39 32.49 0.26
C SER A 152 27.58 32.16 1.16
N GLY A 153 28.77 32.43 0.67
CA GLY A 153 30.01 32.02 1.34
C GLY A 153 30.12 30.51 1.40
N ASP A 154 30.29 29.96 2.59
CA ASP A 154 30.39 28.49 2.84
C ASP A 154 29.06 27.84 3.21
N THR A 155 27.96 28.51 3.01
CA THR A 155 26.62 28.03 3.38
C THR A 155 25.74 27.94 2.13
N VAL A 156 25.07 26.79 1.94
CA VAL A 156 24.00 26.60 0.95
C VAL A 156 22.68 26.54 1.70
N THR A 157 21.85 27.58 1.56
CA THR A 157 20.50 27.62 2.11
C THR A 157 19.53 27.00 1.12
N VAL A 158 18.67 26.12 1.60
CA VAL A 158 17.65 25.40 0.82
C VAL A 158 16.28 25.79 1.34
N THR A 159 15.44 26.28 0.45
CA THR A 159 14.04 26.65 0.74
C THR A 159 13.11 25.62 0.13
N MET A 160 12.11 25.24 0.88
CA MET A 160 11.07 24.28 0.49
C MET A 160 9.71 24.92 0.76
N ASP A 161 8.94 25.14 -0.28
CA ASP A 161 7.55 25.60 -0.19
C ASP A 161 6.58 24.39 -0.10
N GLN A 162 5.29 24.66 -0.11
CA GLN A 162 4.26 23.65 0.02
C GLN A 162 4.29 22.60 -1.10
N ASP A 163 4.70 22.98 -2.33
CA ASP A 163 4.70 22.09 -3.49
C ASP A 163 5.68 20.92 -3.31
N VAL A 164 6.76 21.13 -2.51
CA VAL A 164 7.73 20.08 -2.17
C VAL A 164 7.05 18.94 -1.40
N PHE A 165 6.06 19.26 -0.58
CA PHE A 165 5.42 18.31 0.35
C PHE A 165 3.98 17.97 -0.03
N GLU A 166 3.47 18.44 -1.17
CA GLU A 166 2.07 18.27 -1.59
C GLU A 166 1.64 16.79 -1.60
N ALA A 167 2.51 15.88 -2.04
CA ALA A 167 2.23 14.45 -2.08
C ALA A 167 1.91 13.84 -0.71
N TYR A 168 2.16 14.55 0.39
CA TYR A 168 2.00 14.07 1.77
C TYR A 168 0.90 14.80 2.54
N SER A 169 0.28 15.82 1.94
CA SER A 169 -0.66 16.74 2.60
C SER A 169 -1.93 16.05 3.14
N GLU A 170 -2.34 14.94 2.52
CA GLU A 170 -3.53 14.14 2.90
C GLU A 170 -3.19 12.79 3.54
N LEU A 171 -1.90 12.45 3.69
CA LEU A 171 -1.55 11.12 4.21
C LEU A 171 -1.86 11.00 5.70
N GLU A 172 -2.48 9.89 6.10
CA GLU A 172 -2.67 9.54 7.51
C GLU A 172 -1.33 9.34 8.24
N TYR A 173 -0.32 8.83 7.52
CA TYR A 173 1.04 8.57 8.01
C TYR A 173 2.08 9.28 7.13
N PRO A 174 2.19 10.62 7.21
CA PRO A 174 3.20 11.35 6.43
C PRO A 174 4.62 11.01 6.90
N PRO A 175 5.64 11.17 6.03
CA PRO A 175 7.04 10.98 6.42
C PRO A 175 7.41 11.84 7.62
N GLN A 176 8.05 11.25 8.63
CA GLN A 176 8.47 12.00 9.83
C GLN A 176 9.77 12.75 9.62
N THR A 177 10.56 12.33 8.64
CA THR A 177 11.87 12.90 8.30
C THR A 177 12.07 12.90 6.79
N PHE A 178 12.82 13.90 6.33
CA PHE A 178 13.29 14.02 4.96
C PHE A 178 14.81 14.15 4.95
N THR A 179 15.46 13.47 4.01
CA THR A 179 16.90 13.58 3.77
C THR A 179 17.14 14.49 2.56
N LEU A 180 17.88 15.58 2.76
CA LEU A 180 18.36 16.42 1.68
C LEU A 180 19.80 16.03 1.34
N THR A 181 20.12 15.96 0.07
CA THR A 181 21.45 15.59 -0.43
C THR A 181 21.99 16.66 -1.35
N LEU A 182 23.20 17.13 -1.03
CA LEU A 182 23.96 18.09 -1.85
C LEU A 182 24.94 17.29 -2.72
N TYR A 183 24.89 17.49 -4.03
CA TYR A 183 25.74 16.83 -5.01
C TYR A 183 26.68 17.80 -5.71
N SER A 184 27.87 17.30 -6.07
CA SER A 184 28.76 17.90 -7.06
C SER A 184 28.90 16.94 -8.23
N GLY A 185 28.20 17.20 -9.33
CA GLY A 185 28.03 16.22 -10.39
C GLY A 185 27.25 14.97 -9.89
N ALA A 186 27.88 13.81 -9.88
CA ALA A 186 27.31 12.57 -9.35
C ALA A 186 27.76 12.25 -7.91
N ASP A 187 28.67 13.02 -7.35
CA ASP A 187 29.24 12.74 -6.04
C ASP A 187 28.43 13.42 -4.91
N VAL A 188 28.08 12.64 -3.90
CA VAL A 188 27.47 13.17 -2.66
C VAL A 188 28.50 13.97 -1.90
N VAL A 189 28.24 15.25 -1.68
CA VAL A 189 29.09 16.18 -0.91
C VAL A 189 28.69 16.17 0.55
N GLN A 190 27.39 16.30 0.81
CA GLN A 190 26.83 16.37 2.16
C GLN A 190 25.38 15.94 2.16
N THR A 191 24.92 15.39 3.29
CA THR A 191 23.52 15.14 3.56
C THR A 191 23.08 15.85 4.84
N THR A 192 21.83 16.27 4.90
CA THR A 192 21.21 16.78 6.13
C THR A 192 19.80 16.23 6.24
N LYS A 193 19.25 16.21 7.46
CA LYS A 193 17.88 15.79 7.68
C LYS A 193 17.04 16.91 8.25
N ILE A 194 15.77 16.97 7.84
CA ILE A 194 14.77 17.84 8.41
C ILE A 194 13.61 16.98 8.89
N LYS A 195 13.05 17.31 10.05
CA LYS A 195 11.88 16.63 10.56
C LYS A 195 10.61 17.33 10.11
N LEU A 196 9.55 16.57 9.90
CA LEU A 196 8.24 17.12 9.56
C LEU A 196 7.74 18.10 10.63
N GLU A 197 8.01 17.84 11.91
CA GLU A 197 7.62 18.71 13.05
C GLU A 197 8.34 20.07 13.07
N ASP A 198 9.50 20.18 12.41
CA ASP A 198 10.29 21.43 12.33
C ASP A 198 9.83 22.34 11.17
N LEU A 199 8.98 21.83 10.29
CA LEU A 199 8.39 22.58 9.17
C LEU A 199 7.18 23.39 9.64
N ALA A 200 7.01 24.60 9.08
CA ALA A 200 5.77 25.35 9.25
C ALA A 200 4.59 24.56 8.65
N GLN A 201 3.45 24.62 9.29
CA GLN A 201 2.22 23.96 8.84
C GLN A 201 1.13 25.00 8.66
N GLU A 202 0.45 24.91 7.53
CA GLU A 202 -0.79 25.62 7.23
C GLU A 202 -1.85 24.60 6.85
N ASP A 203 -3.02 24.68 7.47
CA ASP A 203 -4.11 23.75 7.24
C ASP A 203 -5.17 24.40 6.35
N GLU A 204 -5.57 23.72 5.28
CA GLU A 204 -6.67 24.12 4.42
C GLU A 204 -7.79 23.08 4.50
N GLU A 205 -8.94 23.46 5.06
CA GLU A 205 -10.11 22.58 5.13
C GLU A 205 -10.79 22.49 3.76
N TYR A 206 -11.16 21.28 3.38
CA TYR A 206 -11.92 21.06 2.15
C TYR A 206 -13.19 20.26 2.39
N VAL A 207 -14.16 20.44 1.50
CA VAL A 207 -15.40 19.66 1.44
C VAL A 207 -15.54 19.11 0.03
N ASP A 208 -15.44 17.79 -0.10
CA ASP A 208 -15.64 17.09 -1.37
C ASP A 208 -17.03 16.45 -1.41
N GLY A 209 -17.80 16.76 -2.48
CA GLY A 209 -19.17 16.27 -2.68
C GLY A 209 -20.25 17.20 -2.15
N PHE A 210 -21.51 16.74 -2.20
CA PHE A 210 -22.69 17.51 -1.84
C PHE A 210 -23.61 16.75 -0.87
N GLY A 211 -24.21 17.50 0.06
CA GLY A 211 -25.22 17.00 0.97
C GLY A 211 -24.65 15.99 1.98
N PRO A 212 -25.42 14.98 2.42
CA PRO A 212 -25.03 14.08 3.50
C PRO A 212 -23.89 13.10 3.11
N MET A 213 -23.45 13.09 1.86
CA MET A 213 -22.32 12.29 1.38
C MET A 213 -21.04 13.13 1.20
N ALA A 214 -21.05 14.41 1.54
CA ALA A 214 -19.88 15.24 1.47
C ALA A 214 -18.80 14.74 2.44
N LYS A 215 -17.58 14.61 1.92
CA LYS A 215 -16.38 14.31 2.73
C LYS A 215 -15.74 15.65 3.12
N THR A 216 -15.40 15.77 4.38
CA THR A 216 -14.60 16.90 4.89
C THR A 216 -13.24 16.38 5.28
N GLY A 217 -12.20 17.12 4.95
CA GLY A 217 -10.82 16.81 5.30
C GLY A 217 -10.03 18.11 5.42
N ALA A 218 -8.74 17.99 5.65
CA ALA A 218 -7.81 19.10 5.63
C ALA A 218 -6.53 18.70 4.91
N TYR A 219 -6.02 19.59 4.07
CA TYR A 219 -4.67 19.53 3.57
C TYR A 219 -3.74 20.11 4.62
N HIS A 220 -2.65 19.43 4.90
CA HIS A 220 -1.60 19.86 5.84
C HIS A 220 -0.38 20.33 5.06
N HIS A 221 -0.45 21.56 4.54
CA HIS A 221 0.65 22.14 3.77
C HIS A 221 1.88 22.39 4.65
N ARG A 222 3.05 22.05 4.14
CA ARG A 222 4.32 22.16 4.84
C ARG A 222 5.27 23.07 4.07
N SER A 223 6.06 23.87 4.80
CA SER A 223 7.12 24.70 4.22
C SER A 223 8.24 24.93 5.24
N GLY A 224 9.44 25.24 4.76
CA GLY A 224 10.56 25.54 5.63
C GLY A 224 11.87 25.76 4.90
N ALA A 225 12.93 25.88 5.65
CA ALA A 225 14.28 26.03 5.12
C ALA A 225 15.29 25.28 6.00
N THR A 226 16.39 24.85 5.36
CA THR A 226 17.55 24.28 6.05
C THR A 226 18.83 24.72 5.36
N ALA A 227 19.98 24.35 5.88
CA ALA A 227 21.25 24.74 5.27
C ALA A 227 22.31 23.64 5.37
N PHE A 228 23.16 23.57 4.35
CA PHE A 228 24.45 22.90 4.38
C PHE A 228 25.52 23.94 4.72
N THR A 229 26.43 23.64 5.63
CA THR A 229 27.49 24.54 6.07
C THR A 229 28.88 23.95 5.81
N GLY A 230 29.90 24.81 5.66
CA GLY A 230 31.25 24.39 5.33
C GLY A 230 31.40 23.91 3.89
N VAL A 231 30.52 24.37 2.99
CA VAL A 231 30.51 24.02 1.56
C VAL A 231 31.50 24.91 0.82
N SER A 232 32.49 24.32 0.16
CA SER A 232 33.43 25.07 -0.68
C SER A 232 32.71 25.74 -1.86
N ASP A 233 33.34 26.73 -2.48
CA ASP A 233 32.83 27.33 -3.70
C ASP A 233 32.79 26.30 -4.84
N GLY A 234 31.66 26.14 -5.50
CA GLY A 234 31.47 25.09 -6.51
C GLY A 234 30.16 25.19 -7.27
N SER A 235 29.90 24.18 -8.07
CA SER A 235 28.61 23.97 -8.74
C SER A 235 27.95 22.75 -8.12
N TYR A 236 26.74 22.93 -7.60
CA TYR A 236 26.03 21.92 -6.83
C TYR A 236 24.58 21.78 -7.29
N THR A 237 23.99 20.64 -6.96
CA THR A 237 22.55 20.40 -7.02
C THR A 237 22.08 19.82 -5.68
N VAL A 238 20.81 20.04 -5.37
CA VAL A 238 20.15 19.51 -4.17
C VAL A 238 18.96 18.65 -4.58
N THR A 239 18.82 17.50 -3.92
CA THR A 239 17.63 16.67 -3.95
C THR A 239 17.05 16.54 -2.55
N ILE A 240 15.80 16.10 -2.45
CA ILE A 240 15.12 15.73 -1.21
C ILE A 240 14.46 14.38 -1.36
N GLN A 241 14.45 13.56 -0.30
CA GLN A 241 13.86 12.24 -0.25
C GLN A 241 13.06 12.09 1.04
N ALA A 242 11.87 11.49 0.97
CA ALA A 242 11.14 11.09 2.16
C ALA A 242 11.77 9.82 2.75
N ASP A 243 12.12 9.85 4.02
CA ASP A 243 12.69 8.69 4.73
C ASP A 243 11.61 7.63 4.98
N ALA A 244 12.03 6.37 5.05
CA ALA A 244 11.14 5.26 5.37
C ALA A 244 10.51 5.41 6.76
N GLN A 245 9.28 4.91 6.89
CA GLN A 245 8.62 4.69 8.17
C GLN A 245 8.43 3.19 8.38
N GLU A 246 9.14 2.64 9.36
CA GLU A 246 9.21 1.19 9.58
C GLU A 246 7.82 0.54 9.68
N GLY A 247 7.61 -0.51 8.87
CA GLY A 247 6.39 -1.29 8.83
C GLY A 247 5.19 -0.62 8.16
N ILE A 248 5.33 0.63 7.70
CA ILE A 248 4.25 1.39 7.07
C ILE A 248 4.62 1.82 5.66
N TYR A 249 5.78 2.47 5.49
CA TYR A 249 6.24 2.95 4.20
C TYR A 249 7.74 2.74 4.00
N PHE A 250 8.13 2.35 2.79
CA PHE A 250 9.49 2.49 2.30
C PHE A 250 9.79 3.95 1.95
N ALA A 251 11.08 4.31 1.95
CA ALA A 251 11.53 5.61 1.48
C ALA A 251 11.08 5.87 0.04
N SER A 252 10.84 7.13 -0.28
CA SER A 252 10.61 7.53 -1.68
C SER A 252 11.88 7.38 -2.52
N VAL A 253 11.76 7.57 -3.84
CA VAL A 253 12.91 7.99 -4.64
C VAL A 253 13.22 9.46 -4.34
N GLU A 254 14.42 9.92 -4.70
CA GLU A 254 14.77 11.34 -4.62
C GLU A 254 13.91 12.19 -5.56
N SER A 255 13.71 13.46 -5.20
CA SER A 255 13.09 14.46 -6.07
C SER A 255 13.94 14.74 -7.31
N GLU A 256 13.39 15.50 -8.24
CA GLU A 256 14.21 16.17 -9.25
C GLU A 256 15.24 17.10 -8.58
N ALA A 257 16.41 17.25 -9.22
CA ALA A 257 17.51 18.02 -8.68
C ALA A 257 17.34 19.52 -8.96
N THR A 258 17.49 20.35 -7.92
CA THR A 258 17.52 21.82 -8.05
C THR A 258 18.96 22.31 -8.05
N ALA A 259 19.31 23.14 -9.04
CA ALA A 259 20.64 23.75 -9.12
C ALA A 259 20.84 24.80 -8.00
N VAL A 260 22.04 24.79 -7.39
CA VAL A 260 22.41 25.83 -6.41
C VAL A 260 22.86 27.07 -7.16
N THR A 261 22.23 28.20 -6.86
CA THR A 261 22.58 29.53 -7.38
C THR A 261 23.53 30.27 -6.43
N LYS A 262 24.18 31.37 -6.88
CA LYS A 262 25.08 32.23 -6.07
C LYS A 262 24.48 33.58 -5.88
#